data_a8135dabbfebb0c854b2b083ba3e9c79
#
_entry.id   a8135dabbfebb0c854b2b083ba3e9c79
#
_cell.length_a   1.000
_cell.length_b   1.000
_cell.length_c   1.000
_cell.angle_alpha   90.00
_cell.angle_beta   90.00
_cell.angle_gamma   90.00
#
_symmetry.space_group_name_H-M   'P 1'
#
loop_
_entity.id
_entity.type
_entity.pdbx_description
1 polymer ?
#
loop_
_entity_poly.entity_id
_entity_poly.type
_entity_poly.pdbx_seq_one_letter_code
_entity_poly.pdbx_strand_id
1 'polypeptide(L)'
;MALFDGWVHCPRCANELTRRDNAVECGSCGFVLYAHSAVTASALPEDADGRVLLARRGIEPFRGSWDAVGGFVDEGEHPLDGLRREVLEETGLAFDPHELLGIWMGRYGLDDRATLNLFWTGRLAPGRPQPADDVAELRWFGPDELPPPRELAFEGLVATVLAAWRNQHP
;
A
#
# COMPACT_ATOMS: atom_id res chain seq x y z
N MET A 1 0.61 10.58 15.52
CA MET A 1 -0.59 11.40 15.88
C MET A 1 -1.85 10.58 15.65
N ALA A 2 -2.92 10.75 16.44
CA ALA A 2 -4.20 10.11 16.14
C ALA A 2 -4.88 10.83 14.95
N LEU A 3 -5.67 10.10 14.14
CA LEU A 3 -6.31 10.60 12.91
C LEU A 3 -7.04 11.94 13.08
N PHE A 4 -7.61 12.18 14.26
CA PHE A 4 -8.41 13.38 14.54
C PHE A 4 -7.69 14.44 15.36
N ASP A 5 -6.35 14.35 15.52
CA ASP A 5 -5.62 15.39 16.22
C ASP A 5 -5.74 16.71 15.44
N GLY A 6 -6.17 17.76 16.12
CA GLY A 6 -6.45 19.08 15.52
C GLY A 6 -7.83 19.24 14.88
N TRP A 7 -8.67 18.21 14.84
CA TRP A 7 -10.06 18.36 14.37
C TRP A 7 -10.91 19.02 15.48
N VAL A 8 -11.30 20.27 15.26
CA VAL A 8 -12.07 21.06 16.22
C VAL A 8 -13.49 21.30 15.74
N HIS A 9 -13.68 21.48 14.41
CA HIS A 9 -14.94 21.87 13.83
C HIS A 9 -15.50 20.81 12.88
N CYS A 10 -16.82 20.67 12.91
CA CYS A 10 -17.57 19.74 12.06
C CYS A 10 -17.49 20.15 10.58
N PRO A 11 -17.11 19.24 9.67
CA PRO A 11 -17.03 19.54 8.25
C PRO A 11 -18.39 19.78 7.58
N ARG A 12 -19.50 19.42 8.24
CA ARG A 12 -20.89 19.66 7.74
C ARG A 12 -21.49 20.98 8.16
N CYS A 13 -21.25 21.43 9.40
CA CYS A 13 -21.98 22.58 9.96
C CYS A 13 -21.08 23.56 10.73
N ALA A 14 -19.78 23.36 10.74
CA ALA A 14 -18.77 24.17 11.42
C ALA A 14 -18.92 24.30 12.95
N ASN A 15 -19.87 23.63 13.61
CA ASN A 15 -19.94 23.58 15.06
C ASN A 15 -18.83 22.72 15.65
N GLU A 16 -18.57 22.86 16.95
CA GLU A 16 -17.54 22.08 17.63
C GLU A 16 -17.81 20.57 17.57
N LEU A 17 -16.73 19.80 17.42
CA LEU A 17 -16.72 18.35 17.49
C LEU A 17 -16.41 17.89 18.92
N THR A 18 -17.12 16.87 19.38
CA THR A 18 -16.77 16.13 20.58
C THR A 18 -15.92 14.92 20.19
N ARG A 19 -14.76 14.76 20.83
CA ARG A 19 -13.88 13.62 20.62
C ARG A 19 -14.32 12.44 21.48
N ARG A 20 -14.32 11.26 20.88
CA ARG A 20 -14.45 9.94 21.51
C ARG A 20 -13.14 9.17 21.31
N ASP A 21 -13.01 7.98 21.89
CA ASP A 21 -11.78 7.18 21.79
C ASP A 21 -11.30 6.96 20.34
N ASN A 22 -12.23 6.56 19.46
CA ASN A 22 -11.95 6.26 18.06
C ASN A 22 -12.87 7.00 17.08
N ALA A 23 -13.53 8.08 17.52
CA ALA A 23 -14.46 8.83 16.69
C ALA A 23 -14.48 10.32 17.05
N VAL A 24 -15.03 11.11 16.14
CA VAL A 24 -15.48 12.48 16.41
C VAL A 24 -16.97 12.58 16.12
N GLU A 25 -17.68 13.34 16.96
CA GLU A 25 -19.13 13.52 16.87
C GLU A 25 -19.50 15.01 16.90
N CYS A 26 -20.51 15.39 16.14
CA CYS A 26 -21.12 16.72 16.20
C CYS A 26 -22.51 16.66 16.83
N GLY A 27 -22.67 17.23 18.03
CA GLY A 27 -23.96 17.29 18.72
C GLY A 27 -25.01 18.15 18.02
N SER A 28 -24.61 19.04 17.10
CA SER A 28 -25.53 19.95 16.41
C SER A 28 -26.17 19.34 15.17
N CYS A 29 -25.44 18.53 14.37
CA CYS A 29 -25.96 18.00 13.10
C CYS A 29 -25.94 16.47 13.00
N GLY A 30 -25.52 15.78 14.05
CA GLY A 30 -25.44 14.32 14.10
C GLY A 30 -24.34 13.71 13.24
N PHE A 31 -23.35 14.51 12.76
CA PHE A 31 -22.18 13.96 12.06
C PHE A 31 -21.37 13.10 13.01
N VAL A 32 -20.99 11.89 12.56
CA VAL A 32 -20.07 11.00 13.27
C VAL A 32 -19.06 10.47 12.26
N LEU A 33 -17.78 10.46 12.66
CA LEU A 33 -16.72 9.83 11.88
C LEU A 33 -15.84 8.99 12.78
N TYR A 34 -15.69 7.71 12.43
CA TYR A 34 -14.82 6.78 13.12
C TYR A 34 -13.40 6.79 12.52
N ALA A 35 -12.40 6.68 13.37
CA ALA A 35 -11.03 6.45 12.93
C ALA A 35 -10.91 5.02 12.37
N HIS A 36 -10.30 4.91 11.20
CA HIS A 36 -10.02 3.63 10.56
C HIS A 36 -8.67 3.70 9.84
N SER A 37 -8.03 2.56 9.65
CA SER A 37 -6.83 2.45 8.84
C SER A 37 -7.18 2.64 7.36
N ALA A 38 -6.32 3.32 6.62
CA ALA A 38 -6.42 3.31 5.16
C ALA A 38 -6.04 1.92 4.65
N VAL A 39 -6.73 1.43 3.64
CA VAL A 39 -6.47 0.13 3.04
C VAL A 39 -5.56 0.29 1.84
N THR A 40 -4.52 -0.54 1.74
CA THR A 40 -3.70 -0.67 0.54
C THR A 40 -3.77 -2.10 0.01
N ALA A 41 -3.62 -2.24 -1.29
CA ALA A 41 -3.54 -3.51 -1.98
C ALA A 41 -2.29 -3.51 -2.86
N SER A 42 -1.37 -4.45 -2.61
CA SER A 42 -0.07 -4.51 -3.27
C SER A 42 0.23 -5.89 -3.81
N ALA A 43 0.97 -5.94 -4.89
CA ALA A 43 1.41 -7.14 -5.57
C ALA A 43 2.90 -7.38 -5.37
N LEU A 44 3.25 -8.65 -5.27
CA LEU A 44 4.57 -9.21 -5.56
C LEU A 44 4.45 -10.06 -6.83
N PRO A 45 4.50 -9.45 -8.03
CA PRO A 45 4.43 -10.20 -9.28
C PRO A 45 5.65 -11.11 -9.41
N GLU A 46 5.41 -12.34 -9.88
CA GLU A 46 6.44 -13.36 -10.07
C GLU A 46 6.61 -13.68 -11.54
N ASP A 47 7.85 -13.91 -11.97
CA ASP A 47 8.14 -14.42 -13.30
C ASP A 47 8.36 -15.93 -13.31
N ALA A 48 8.66 -16.46 -14.51
CA ALA A 48 8.87 -17.90 -14.68
C ALA A 48 10.18 -18.42 -14.03
N ASP A 49 11.11 -17.52 -13.73
CA ASP A 49 12.40 -17.84 -13.10
C ASP A 49 12.31 -17.74 -11.54
N GLY A 50 11.12 -17.47 -10.99
CA GLY A 50 10.89 -17.32 -9.53
C GLY A 50 11.43 -16.01 -8.97
N ARG A 51 11.58 -14.97 -9.82
CA ARG A 51 11.96 -13.62 -9.36
C ARG A 51 10.72 -12.80 -9.08
N VAL A 52 10.83 -11.87 -8.13
CA VAL A 52 9.79 -10.91 -7.78
C VAL A 52 10.06 -9.55 -8.44
N LEU A 53 9.00 -8.89 -8.94
CA LEU A 53 9.08 -7.52 -9.42
C LEU A 53 8.90 -6.55 -8.27
N LEU A 54 9.84 -5.61 -8.12
CA LEU A 54 9.71 -4.48 -7.22
C LEU A 54 9.71 -3.17 -8.01
N ALA A 55 9.02 -2.18 -7.45
CA ALA A 55 8.95 -0.82 -7.93
C ALA A 55 9.88 0.08 -7.12
N ARG A 56 10.62 0.97 -7.79
CA ARG A 56 11.39 2.02 -7.12
C ARG A 56 10.57 3.28 -7.08
N ARG A 57 10.30 3.79 -5.89
CA ARG A 57 9.44 4.96 -5.69
C ARG A 57 10.01 6.21 -6.35
N GLY A 58 9.19 6.90 -7.14
CA GLY A 58 9.51 8.17 -7.79
C GLY A 58 9.15 9.40 -6.95
N ILE A 59 8.29 9.22 -5.93
CA ILE A 59 7.73 10.29 -5.08
C ILE A 59 7.99 10.04 -3.59
N GLU A 60 7.79 11.08 -2.78
CA GLU A 60 7.78 10.97 -1.31
C GLU A 60 6.47 10.32 -0.81
N PRO A 61 6.46 9.64 0.34
CA PRO A 61 7.64 9.35 1.18
C PRO A 61 8.50 8.23 0.57
N PHE A 62 9.75 8.14 1.02
CA PHE A 62 10.71 7.11 0.62
C PHE A 62 11.11 7.11 -0.86
N ARG A 63 11.16 8.28 -1.50
CA ARG A 63 11.65 8.41 -2.88
C ARG A 63 13.00 7.69 -3.07
N GLY A 64 13.09 6.85 -4.11
CA GLY A 64 14.29 6.09 -4.45
C GLY A 64 14.44 4.76 -3.71
N SER A 65 13.56 4.44 -2.75
CA SER A 65 13.50 3.12 -2.11
C SER A 65 12.68 2.14 -2.91
N TRP A 66 12.96 0.85 -2.73
CA TRP A 66 12.20 -0.24 -3.35
C TRP A 66 10.95 -0.58 -2.54
N ASP A 67 9.88 -0.87 -3.25
CA ASP A 67 8.56 -1.18 -2.71
C ASP A 67 7.89 -2.30 -3.53
N ALA A 68 6.81 -2.86 -3.00
CA ALA A 68 5.90 -3.68 -3.79
C ALA A 68 5.11 -2.79 -4.77
N VAL A 69 4.61 -3.37 -5.85
CA VAL A 69 3.75 -2.69 -6.83
C VAL A 69 2.33 -2.59 -6.27
N GLY A 70 1.72 -1.40 -6.25
CA GLY A 70 0.35 -1.21 -5.75
C GLY A 70 0.18 0.04 -4.91
N GLY A 71 -1.05 0.29 -4.45
CA GLY A 71 -1.38 1.54 -3.77
C GLY A 71 -2.64 1.48 -2.90
N PHE A 72 -3.26 2.62 -2.71
CA PHE A 72 -4.47 2.75 -1.90
C PHE A 72 -5.70 2.20 -2.63
N VAL A 73 -6.56 1.55 -1.87
CA VAL A 73 -7.89 1.13 -2.32
C VAL A 73 -8.84 2.32 -2.20
N ASP A 74 -9.55 2.64 -3.27
CA ASP A 74 -10.50 3.75 -3.30
C ASP A 74 -11.79 3.45 -2.52
N GLU A 75 -12.55 4.51 -2.17
CA GLU A 75 -13.84 4.36 -1.51
C GLU A 75 -14.80 3.52 -2.37
N GLY A 76 -15.32 2.43 -1.81
CA GLY A 76 -16.24 1.53 -2.49
C GLY A 76 -15.58 0.55 -3.48
N GLU A 77 -14.29 0.63 -3.66
CA GLU A 77 -13.53 -0.30 -4.51
C GLU A 77 -13.27 -1.63 -3.80
N HIS A 78 -13.38 -2.74 -4.52
CA HIS A 78 -12.96 -4.03 -3.99
C HIS A 78 -11.41 -4.12 -4.00
N PRO A 79 -10.75 -4.61 -2.95
CA PRO A 79 -9.27 -4.62 -2.87
C PRO A 79 -8.57 -5.30 -4.05
N LEU A 80 -9.15 -6.35 -4.64
CA LEU A 80 -8.58 -6.99 -5.84
C LEU A 80 -8.74 -6.14 -7.10
N ASP A 81 -9.76 -5.28 -7.17
CA ASP A 81 -9.93 -4.38 -8.31
C ASP A 81 -8.96 -3.21 -8.19
N GLY A 82 -8.81 -2.64 -6.98
CA GLY A 82 -7.77 -1.66 -6.67
C GLY A 82 -6.37 -2.18 -6.97
N LEU A 83 -6.06 -3.41 -6.54
CA LEU A 83 -4.79 -4.06 -6.85
C LEU A 83 -4.52 -4.13 -8.36
N ARG A 84 -5.51 -4.56 -9.16
CA ARG A 84 -5.36 -4.67 -10.61
C ARG A 84 -5.21 -3.31 -11.28
N ARG A 85 -5.93 -2.30 -10.81
CA ARG A 85 -5.83 -0.92 -11.29
C ARG A 85 -4.44 -0.37 -11.04
N GLU A 86 -3.97 -0.40 -9.80
CA GLU A 86 -2.64 0.10 -9.41
C GLU A 86 -1.51 -0.61 -10.18
N VAL A 87 -1.53 -1.96 -10.25
CA VAL A 87 -0.50 -2.69 -11.01
C VAL A 87 -0.52 -2.31 -12.48
N LEU A 88 -1.69 -2.11 -13.09
CA LEU A 88 -1.79 -1.67 -14.48
C LEU A 88 -1.24 -0.25 -14.67
N GLU A 89 -1.56 0.68 -13.77
CA GLU A 89 -1.10 2.07 -13.79
C GLU A 89 0.42 2.15 -13.64
N GLU A 90 1.01 1.38 -12.72
CA GLU A 90 2.44 1.41 -12.41
C GLU A 90 3.32 0.60 -13.38
N THR A 91 2.78 -0.45 -14.01
CA THR A 91 3.58 -1.38 -14.85
C THR A 91 3.17 -1.41 -16.32
N GLY A 92 1.98 -0.90 -16.65
CA GLY A 92 1.37 -1.01 -17.98
C GLY A 92 0.85 -2.41 -18.33
N LEU A 93 0.87 -3.36 -17.40
CA LEU A 93 0.46 -4.76 -17.62
C LEU A 93 -0.66 -5.18 -16.65
N ALA A 94 -1.61 -5.96 -17.16
CA ALA A 94 -2.64 -6.56 -16.32
C ALA A 94 -2.01 -7.58 -15.34
N PHE A 95 -2.56 -7.66 -14.14
CA PHE A 95 -2.13 -8.57 -13.09
C PHE A 95 -3.18 -9.64 -12.80
N ASP A 96 -2.74 -10.88 -12.72
CA ASP A 96 -3.54 -12.02 -12.28
C ASP A 96 -3.11 -12.43 -10.86
N PRO A 97 -3.85 -12.04 -9.81
CA PRO A 97 -3.54 -12.40 -8.44
C PRO A 97 -3.81 -13.89 -8.20
N HIS A 98 -2.85 -14.60 -7.60
CA HIS A 98 -2.97 -16.02 -7.30
C HIS A 98 -3.30 -16.27 -5.83
N GLU A 99 -2.51 -15.71 -4.91
CA GLU A 99 -2.62 -15.99 -3.49
C GLU A 99 -2.47 -14.71 -2.67
N LEU A 100 -3.27 -14.59 -1.59
CA LEU A 100 -3.07 -13.58 -0.56
C LEU A 100 -1.88 -14.03 0.30
N LEU A 101 -0.73 -13.40 0.11
CA LEU A 101 0.47 -13.68 0.89
C LEU A 101 0.27 -13.36 2.38
N GLY A 102 -0.46 -12.29 2.68
CA GLY A 102 -0.80 -11.90 4.04
C GLY A 102 -1.31 -10.48 4.17
N ILE A 103 -1.54 -10.11 5.44
CA ILE A 103 -2.06 -8.81 5.86
C ILE A 103 -1.18 -8.25 6.96
N TRP A 104 -0.71 -7.01 6.80
CA TRP A 104 0.14 -6.33 7.78
C TRP A 104 -0.36 -4.93 8.10
N MET A 105 -0.14 -4.51 9.35
CA MET A 105 -0.32 -3.12 9.72
C MET A 105 0.92 -2.31 9.36
N GLY A 106 0.73 -1.08 8.90
CA GLY A 106 1.79 -0.15 8.57
C GLY A 106 1.46 1.28 8.92
N ARG A 107 2.33 2.18 8.50
CA ARG A 107 2.19 3.64 8.66
C ARG A 107 2.53 4.34 7.35
N TYR A 108 1.85 5.43 7.05
CA TYR A 108 2.04 6.19 5.82
C TYR A 108 1.97 7.70 6.05
N GLY A 109 2.86 8.43 5.36
CA GLY A 109 2.86 9.87 5.31
C GLY A 109 3.40 10.55 6.58
N LEU A 110 3.47 11.88 6.53
CA LEU A 110 3.95 12.72 7.64
C LEU A 110 3.03 12.65 8.85
N ASP A 111 1.74 12.37 8.64
CA ASP A 111 0.73 12.26 9.69
C ASP A 111 0.76 10.90 10.39
N ASP A 112 1.67 10.02 10.03
CA ASP A 112 1.80 8.68 10.62
C ASP A 112 0.47 7.92 10.58
N ARG A 113 -0.25 8.01 9.45
CA ARG A 113 -1.55 7.40 9.27
C ARG A 113 -1.46 5.88 9.27
N ALA A 114 -2.27 5.24 10.10
CA ALA A 114 -2.34 3.78 10.12
C ALA A 114 -2.85 3.23 8.78
N THR A 115 -2.19 2.18 8.28
CA THR A 115 -2.59 1.46 7.07
C THR A 115 -2.79 -0.02 7.36
N LEU A 116 -3.77 -0.62 6.67
CA LEU A 116 -3.98 -2.05 6.59
C LEU A 116 -3.52 -2.49 5.20
N ASN A 117 -2.43 -3.23 5.15
CA ASN A 117 -1.76 -3.54 3.89
C ASN A 117 -1.98 -5.00 3.54
N LEU A 118 -2.61 -5.25 2.38
CA LEU A 118 -2.88 -6.56 1.83
C LEU A 118 -1.89 -6.82 0.69
N PHE A 119 -1.21 -7.97 0.72
CA PHE A 119 -0.22 -8.34 -0.30
C PHE A 119 -0.61 -9.65 -0.98
N TRP A 120 -0.54 -9.65 -2.31
CA TRP A 120 -0.77 -10.83 -3.14
C TRP A 120 0.45 -11.20 -3.95
N THR A 121 0.66 -12.49 -4.14
CA THR A 121 1.49 -13.02 -5.22
C THR A 121 0.64 -13.25 -6.47
N GLY A 122 1.28 -13.31 -7.64
CA GLY A 122 0.59 -13.52 -8.90
C GLY A 122 1.49 -13.25 -10.09
N ARG A 123 0.89 -13.11 -11.27
CA ARG A 123 1.64 -12.92 -12.51
C ARG A 123 1.16 -11.73 -13.31
N LEU A 124 2.09 -11.05 -13.96
CA LEU A 124 1.77 -10.07 -15.00
C LEU A 124 1.38 -10.77 -16.29
N ALA A 125 0.50 -10.13 -17.06
CA ALA A 125 0.24 -10.51 -18.44
C ALA A 125 1.54 -10.50 -19.25
N PRO A 126 1.63 -11.30 -20.34
CA PRO A 126 2.81 -11.31 -21.19
C PRO A 126 3.15 -9.91 -21.70
N GLY A 127 4.42 -9.51 -21.52
CA GLY A 127 4.91 -8.20 -21.95
C GLY A 127 6.16 -7.79 -21.16
N ARG A 128 6.64 -6.59 -21.43
CA ARG A 128 7.71 -5.97 -20.66
C ARG A 128 7.11 -4.88 -19.79
N PRO A 129 7.16 -4.98 -18.47
CA PRO A 129 6.66 -3.93 -17.60
C PRO A 129 7.44 -2.62 -17.83
N GLN A 130 6.71 -1.50 -17.83
CA GLN A 130 7.26 -0.17 -18.02
C GLN A 130 6.89 0.66 -16.80
N PRO A 131 7.88 1.30 -16.14
CA PRO A 131 7.57 2.16 -15.00
C PRO A 131 6.71 3.34 -15.45
N ALA A 132 5.64 3.59 -14.75
CA ALA A 132 4.70 4.69 -14.99
C ALA A 132 4.14 5.21 -13.66
N ASP A 133 3.33 6.25 -13.71
CA ASP A 133 2.78 6.96 -12.57
C ASP A 133 3.87 7.42 -11.59
N ASP A 134 3.83 6.97 -10.36
CA ASP A 134 4.77 7.34 -9.30
C ASP A 134 6.00 6.41 -9.19
N VAL A 135 6.14 5.46 -10.12
CA VAL A 135 7.26 4.51 -10.19
C VAL A 135 8.39 5.02 -11.09
N ALA A 136 9.60 5.14 -10.51
CA ALA A 136 10.80 5.58 -11.24
C ALA A 136 11.51 4.43 -11.98
N GLU A 137 11.43 3.21 -11.46
CA GLU A 137 12.12 2.03 -11.99
C GLU A 137 11.35 0.75 -11.61
N LEU A 138 11.34 -0.23 -12.49
CA LEU A 138 10.87 -1.59 -12.21
C LEU A 138 12.02 -2.58 -12.40
N ARG A 139 12.18 -3.51 -11.44
CA ARG A 139 13.27 -4.48 -11.49
C ARG A 139 12.87 -5.83 -10.91
N TRP A 140 13.26 -6.89 -11.58
CA TRP A 140 13.13 -8.25 -11.10
C TRP A 140 14.30 -8.62 -10.18
N PHE A 141 13.98 -9.25 -9.04
CA PHE A 141 14.95 -9.70 -8.04
C PHE A 141 14.76 -11.17 -7.75
N GLY A 142 15.86 -11.93 -7.78
CA GLY A 142 15.86 -13.30 -7.27
C GLY A 142 15.77 -13.33 -5.73
N PRO A 143 15.41 -14.47 -5.12
CA PRO A 143 15.29 -14.59 -3.67
C PRO A 143 16.57 -14.20 -2.89
N ASP A 144 17.73 -14.43 -3.49
CA ASP A 144 19.05 -14.09 -2.92
C ASP A 144 19.56 -12.70 -3.33
N GLU A 145 18.85 -12.01 -4.23
CA GLU A 145 19.23 -10.69 -4.78
C GLU A 145 18.37 -9.55 -4.25
N LEU A 146 17.50 -9.82 -3.28
CA LEU A 146 16.59 -8.81 -2.71
C LEU A 146 17.36 -7.60 -2.16
N PRO A 147 16.82 -6.38 -2.32
CA PRO A 147 17.44 -5.18 -1.77
C PRO A 147 17.61 -5.29 -0.26
N PRO A 148 18.72 -4.77 0.30
CA PRO A 148 18.91 -4.76 1.75
C PRO A 148 17.86 -3.86 2.44
N PRO A 149 17.51 -4.11 3.72
CA PRO A 149 16.43 -3.39 4.42
C PRO A 149 16.51 -1.86 4.35
N ARG A 150 17.72 -1.28 4.34
CA ARG A 150 17.93 0.18 4.24
C ARG A 150 17.53 0.79 2.89
N GLU A 151 17.33 -0.04 1.86
CA GLU A 151 16.91 0.37 0.52
C GLU A 151 15.43 0.10 0.27
N LEU A 152 14.72 -0.46 1.26
CA LEU A 152 13.30 -0.75 1.21
C LEU A 152 12.48 0.39 1.83
N ALA A 153 11.30 0.61 1.31
CA ALA A 153 10.35 1.59 1.85
C ALA A 153 9.68 1.10 3.15
N PHE A 154 9.03 2.02 3.87
CA PHE A 154 8.13 1.74 5.00
C PHE A 154 8.73 0.97 6.17
N GLU A 155 9.91 1.40 6.66
CA GLU A 155 10.52 1.04 7.96
C GLU A 155 10.40 -0.44 8.37
N GLY A 156 10.66 -1.34 7.43
CA GLY A 156 10.65 -2.79 7.69
C GLY A 156 9.37 -3.52 7.28
N LEU A 157 8.28 -2.85 6.91
CA LEU A 157 7.08 -3.52 6.38
C LEU A 157 7.43 -4.32 5.12
N VAL A 158 8.01 -3.67 4.10
CA VAL A 158 8.41 -4.32 2.85
C VAL A 158 9.43 -5.43 3.10
N ALA A 159 10.40 -5.22 4.02
CA ALA A 159 11.35 -6.25 4.41
C ALA A 159 10.66 -7.50 5.00
N THR A 160 9.65 -7.30 5.84
CA THR A 160 8.87 -8.40 6.45
C THR A 160 8.06 -9.15 5.39
N VAL A 161 7.43 -8.43 4.46
CA VAL A 161 6.67 -9.01 3.36
C VAL A 161 7.57 -9.82 2.42
N LEU A 162 8.73 -9.29 2.03
CA LEU A 162 9.71 -9.99 1.20
C LEU A 162 10.30 -11.21 1.90
N ALA A 163 10.50 -11.16 3.22
CA ALA A 163 10.92 -12.34 3.99
C ALA A 163 9.83 -13.43 3.99
N ALA A 164 8.54 -13.05 4.11
CA ALA A 164 7.43 -14.00 4.01
C ALA A 164 7.36 -14.63 2.62
N TRP A 165 7.49 -13.82 1.55
CA TRP A 165 7.53 -14.29 0.18
C TRP A 165 8.70 -15.27 -0.04
N ARG A 166 9.92 -14.91 0.37
CA ARG A 166 11.10 -15.78 0.20
C ARG A 166 10.96 -17.13 0.91
N ASN A 167 10.28 -17.18 2.06
CA ASN A 167 10.05 -18.44 2.78
C ASN A 167 9.12 -19.42 2.03
N GLN A 168 8.35 -18.94 1.05
CA GLN A 168 7.53 -19.79 0.16
C GLN A 168 8.31 -20.25 -1.08
N HIS A 169 9.52 -19.67 -1.31
CA HIS A 169 10.39 -19.93 -2.46
C HIS A 169 11.80 -20.34 -1.97
N PRO A 170 11.94 -21.51 -1.28
CA PRO A 170 13.21 -21.98 -0.70
C PRO A 170 14.25 -22.40 -1.74
#